data_dc3ee4d9c4eb08c27ac9ae15efd5d238
#
_entry.id   dc3ee4d9c4eb08c27ac9ae15efd5d238
#
_cell.length_a   1.000
_cell.length_b   1.000
_cell.length_c   1.000
_cell.angle_alpha   90.00
_cell.angle_beta   90.00
_cell.angle_gamma   90.00
#
_symmetry.space_group_name_H-M   'P 1'
#
loop_
_entity.id
_entity.type
_entity.pdbx_description
1 polymer ?
#
loop_
_entity_poly.entity_id
_entity_poly.type
_entity_poly.pdbx_seq_one_letter_code
_entity_poly.pdbx_strand_id
1 'polypeptide(L)'
;DYGNSSFHYLKYAIEIVKSSPNSCLVTGPICKKSWALAGHNYSGQTELLSESCESEHTGMLFTAKSPITGWRFNTLLATTHLPLIEIPKQLNANLISLKLDLLKNFSKKFNKNIHLKVAGLNPHAGEEGILGKEEINFINNCLFNWKEKNPEINIEGPVSPDSCWLSSAKAWKDNESNKHDGILAMYHDQGLIPMKIIASSYSVNTTLGLPFIRTSPDHGTGFDISGKGTAQYQSMLEAIKTARELNLKSRLLNPH
;
A
#
# COMPACT_ATOMS: atom_id res chain seq x y z
N ASP A 1 -8.23 -17.63 25.59
CA ASP A 1 -8.87 -17.15 24.35
C ASP A 1 -7.82 -16.52 23.43
N TYR A 2 -7.49 -17.22 22.34
CA TYR A 2 -6.43 -16.81 21.39
C TYR A 2 -6.74 -15.46 20.70
N GLY A 3 -8.02 -15.16 20.46
CA GLY A 3 -8.44 -13.90 19.86
C GLY A 3 -8.09 -12.71 20.77
N ASN A 4 -8.43 -12.81 22.03
CA ASN A 4 -8.15 -11.78 23.03
C ASN A 4 -6.64 -11.60 23.24
N SER A 5 -5.89 -12.70 23.36
CA SER A 5 -4.44 -12.64 23.52
C SER A 5 -3.76 -11.94 22.33
N SER A 6 -4.10 -12.33 21.10
CA SER A 6 -3.49 -11.72 19.90
C SER A 6 -3.85 -10.24 19.73
N PHE A 7 -5.06 -9.83 20.16
CA PHE A 7 -5.46 -8.43 20.19
C PHE A 7 -4.63 -7.61 21.18
N HIS A 8 -4.48 -8.11 22.42
CA HIS A 8 -3.68 -7.44 23.43
C HIS A 8 -2.18 -7.39 23.08
N TYR A 9 -1.64 -8.43 22.45
CA TYR A 9 -0.25 -8.40 21.97
C TYR A 9 -0.04 -7.27 20.96
N LEU A 10 -0.98 -7.08 20.03
CA LEU A 10 -0.87 -5.99 19.06
C LEU A 10 -1.01 -4.62 19.74
N LYS A 11 -1.96 -4.44 20.66
CA LYS A 11 -2.09 -3.18 21.43
C LYS A 11 -0.82 -2.85 22.20
N TYR A 12 -0.25 -3.81 22.90
CA TYR A 12 0.99 -3.62 23.65
C TYR A 12 2.18 -3.28 22.73
N ALA A 13 2.27 -3.96 21.56
CA ALA A 13 3.30 -3.65 20.56
C ALA A 13 3.17 -2.22 19.99
N ILE A 14 1.92 -1.74 19.82
CA ILE A 14 1.66 -0.36 19.40
C ILE A 14 2.16 0.65 20.44
N GLU A 15 1.90 0.42 21.73
CA GLU A 15 2.37 1.27 22.82
C GLU A 15 3.91 1.32 22.87
N ILE A 16 4.57 0.17 22.75
CA ILE A 16 6.03 0.08 22.70
C ILE A 16 6.59 0.87 21.52
N VAL A 17 6.07 0.66 20.31
CA VAL A 17 6.62 1.32 19.11
C VAL A 17 6.38 2.83 19.13
N LYS A 18 5.26 3.31 19.69
CA LYS A 18 4.99 4.74 19.89
C LYS A 18 5.97 5.41 20.85
N SER A 19 6.38 4.69 21.91
CA SER A 19 7.31 5.22 22.93
C SER A 19 8.78 4.99 22.60
N SER A 20 9.09 4.18 21.59
CA SER A 20 10.46 3.79 21.24
C SER A 20 10.92 4.47 19.94
N PRO A 21 11.67 5.57 20.02
CA PRO A 21 12.20 6.24 18.83
C PRO A 21 12.99 5.25 17.95
N ASN A 22 12.81 5.39 16.64
CA ASN A 22 13.53 4.57 15.66
C ASN A 22 13.18 3.06 15.67
N SER A 23 12.09 2.65 16.30
CA SER A 23 11.54 1.31 16.18
C SER A 23 10.55 1.19 15.02
N CYS A 24 10.29 -0.04 14.61
CA CYS A 24 9.28 -0.37 13.59
C CYS A 24 8.43 -1.52 14.09
N LEU A 25 7.21 -1.61 13.59
CA LEU A 25 6.29 -2.70 13.88
C LEU A 25 6.19 -3.63 12.66
N VAL A 26 6.56 -4.90 12.84
CA VAL A 26 6.31 -5.94 11.83
C VAL A 26 5.28 -6.91 12.43
N THR A 27 4.12 -7.02 11.78
CA THR A 27 3.03 -7.86 12.31
C THR A 27 2.85 -9.12 11.48
N GLY A 28 2.60 -10.25 12.13
CA GLY A 28 2.09 -11.46 11.48
C GLY A 28 0.60 -11.34 11.16
N PRO A 29 0.02 -12.31 10.41
CA PRO A 29 -1.40 -12.34 10.14
C PRO A 29 -2.24 -12.61 11.40
N ILE A 30 -3.48 -12.14 11.41
CA ILE A 30 -4.45 -12.38 12.48
C ILE A 30 -5.66 -13.14 11.98
N CYS A 31 -6.36 -13.81 12.89
CA CYS A 31 -7.67 -14.40 12.64
C CYS A 31 -8.78 -13.42 13.06
N LYS A 32 -9.37 -12.71 12.12
CA LYS A 32 -10.47 -11.75 12.36
C LYS A 32 -11.65 -12.39 13.09
N LYS A 33 -11.99 -13.65 12.73
CA LYS A 33 -13.05 -14.42 13.40
C LYS A 33 -12.75 -14.61 14.90
N SER A 34 -11.51 -14.92 15.26
CA SER A 34 -11.11 -15.06 16.65
C SER A 34 -11.17 -13.75 17.41
N TRP A 35 -10.84 -12.62 16.78
CA TRP A 35 -11.00 -11.29 17.35
C TRP A 35 -12.49 -10.98 17.61
N ALA A 36 -13.35 -11.21 16.62
CA ALA A 36 -14.80 -10.97 16.76
C ALA A 36 -15.41 -11.84 17.87
N LEU A 37 -15.04 -13.11 17.98
CA LEU A 37 -15.47 -14.01 19.07
C LEU A 37 -14.99 -13.54 20.45
N ALA A 38 -13.89 -12.83 20.51
CA ALA A 38 -13.37 -12.21 21.72
C ALA A 38 -13.97 -10.82 22.02
N GLY A 39 -14.93 -10.34 21.21
CA GLY A 39 -15.59 -9.05 21.37
C GLY A 39 -14.88 -7.87 20.68
N HIS A 40 -13.80 -8.13 19.90
CA HIS A 40 -13.04 -7.10 19.20
C HIS A 40 -13.47 -7.02 17.73
N ASN A 41 -14.35 -6.07 17.42
CA ASN A 41 -14.97 -5.91 16.09
C ASN A 41 -14.14 -4.95 15.19
N TYR A 42 -13.01 -5.43 14.70
CA TYR A 42 -12.18 -4.73 13.72
C TYR A 42 -12.14 -5.48 12.40
N SER A 43 -12.23 -4.77 11.27
CA SER A 43 -12.11 -5.35 9.93
C SER A 43 -10.68 -5.83 9.61
N GLY A 44 -9.70 -5.36 10.36
CA GLY A 44 -8.30 -5.80 10.30
C GLY A 44 -7.40 -5.07 11.28
N GLN A 45 -6.10 -5.32 11.18
CA GLN A 45 -5.10 -4.66 12.03
C GLN A 45 -4.97 -3.16 11.72
N THR A 46 -5.18 -2.76 10.47
CA THR A 46 -5.01 -1.36 10.03
C THR A 46 -5.98 -0.44 10.75
N GLU A 47 -7.22 -0.85 10.95
CA GLU A 47 -8.23 -0.07 11.65
C GLU A 47 -7.86 0.13 13.12
N LEU A 48 -7.41 -0.93 13.81
CA LEU A 48 -6.91 -0.82 15.18
C LEU A 48 -5.67 0.09 15.27
N LEU A 49 -4.75 -0.03 14.31
CA LEU A 49 -3.55 0.82 14.24
C LEU A 49 -3.90 2.29 14.04
N SER A 50 -4.83 2.58 13.12
CA SER A 50 -5.28 3.95 12.83
C SER A 50 -5.95 4.58 14.05
N GLU A 51 -6.86 3.86 14.72
CA GLU A 51 -7.54 4.30 15.93
C GLU A 51 -6.55 4.54 17.08
N SER A 52 -5.65 3.56 17.35
CA SER A 52 -4.66 3.66 18.42
C SER A 52 -3.63 4.78 18.23
N CYS A 53 -3.45 5.23 16.98
CA CYS A 53 -2.52 6.31 16.63
C CYS A 53 -3.23 7.63 16.32
N GLU A 54 -4.56 7.69 16.43
CA GLU A 54 -5.37 8.87 16.05
C GLU A 54 -5.04 9.35 14.62
N SER A 55 -4.76 8.37 13.73
CA SER A 55 -4.35 8.62 12.35
C SER A 55 -5.56 8.61 11.43
N GLU A 56 -6.09 9.79 11.09
CA GLU A 56 -7.25 9.94 10.20
C GLU A 56 -6.96 9.51 8.76
N HIS A 57 -5.72 9.59 8.34
CA HIS A 57 -5.30 9.45 6.95
C HIS A 57 -4.26 8.35 6.77
N THR A 58 -4.73 7.11 6.67
CA THR A 58 -3.87 5.98 6.39
C THR A 58 -4.01 5.47 4.96
N GLY A 59 -3.01 4.72 4.49
CA GLY A 59 -3.01 4.11 3.17
C GLY A 59 -2.40 2.71 3.19
N MET A 60 -3.02 1.79 2.45
CA MET A 60 -2.52 0.44 2.24
C MET A 60 -1.63 0.43 1.00
N LEU A 61 -0.32 0.40 1.22
CA LEU A 61 0.70 0.30 0.19
C LEU A 61 1.22 -1.14 0.12
N PHE A 62 1.26 -1.69 -1.08
CA PHE A 62 2.02 -2.89 -1.37
C PHE A 62 3.34 -2.50 -2.02
N THR A 63 4.45 -2.96 -1.45
CA THR A 63 5.79 -2.68 -1.94
C THR A 63 6.58 -3.97 -2.09
N ALA A 64 7.34 -4.09 -3.16
CA ALA A 64 8.23 -5.23 -3.41
C ALA A 64 9.51 -4.76 -4.05
N LYS A 65 10.66 -5.31 -3.63
CA LYS A 65 11.97 -5.04 -4.25
C LYS A 65 12.36 -6.20 -5.16
N SER A 66 12.58 -5.91 -6.44
CA SER A 66 13.01 -6.94 -7.38
C SER A 66 14.35 -7.54 -6.96
N PRO A 67 14.46 -8.87 -6.85
CA PRO A 67 15.73 -9.54 -6.59
C PRO A 67 16.67 -9.48 -7.80
N ILE A 68 16.17 -9.11 -8.99
CA ILE A 68 16.93 -9.07 -10.25
C ILE A 68 17.48 -7.66 -10.47
N THR A 69 16.60 -6.64 -10.45
CA THR A 69 16.96 -5.27 -10.84
C THR A 69 17.17 -4.34 -9.65
N GLY A 70 16.75 -4.75 -8.46
CA GLY A 70 16.71 -3.89 -7.27
C GLY A 70 15.63 -2.81 -7.32
N TRP A 71 14.88 -2.69 -8.43
CA TRP A 71 13.78 -1.74 -8.55
C TRP A 71 12.67 -2.07 -7.56
N ARG A 72 12.03 -1.02 -7.04
CA ARG A 72 10.95 -1.16 -6.06
C ARG A 72 9.61 -0.92 -6.73
N PHE A 73 8.79 -1.95 -6.78
CA PHE A 73 7.41 -1.90 -7.24
C PHE A 73 6.50 -1.48 -6.09
N ASN A 74 5.86 -0.32 -6.23
CA ASN A 74 4.99 0.28 -5.21
C ASN A 74 3.59 0.49 -5.79
N THR A 75 2.58 -0.02 -5.09
CA THR A 75 1.17 0.16 -5.43
C THR A 75 0.40 0.60 -4.20
N LEU A 76 -0.14 1.81 -4.21
CA LEU A 76 -1.03 2.32 -3.17
C LEU A 76 -2.48 2.15 -3.62
N LEU A 77 -3.34 1.76 -2.71
CA LEU A 77 -4.77 1.60 -2.98
C LEU A 77 -5.53 2.86 -2.55
N ALA A 78 -6.35 3.40 -3.46
CA ALA A 78 -7.26 4.50 -3.12
C ALA A 78 -8.40 3.99 -2.22
N THR A 79 -9.04 2.89 -2.63
CA THR A 79 -10.02 2.16 -1.83
C THR A 79 -9.54 0.74 -1.56
N THR A 80 -9.96 0.14 -0.44
CA THR A 80 -9.49 -1.18 -0.02
C THR A 80 -10.62 -2.22 -0.06
N HIS A 81 -11.07 -2.72 1.06
CA HIS A 81 -12.00 -3.84 1.20
C HIS A 81 -13.47 -3.41 1.01
N LEU A 82 -13.82 -3.02 -0.21
CA LEU A 82 -15.17 -2.59 -0.59
C LEU A 82 -15.74 -3.49 -1.71
N PRO A 83 -17.06 -3.72 -1.73
CA PRO A 83 -17.73 -4.27 -2.91
C PRO A 83 -17.49 -3.37 -4.14
N LEU A 84 -17.33 -3.96 -5.33
CA LEU A 84 -17.06 -3.18 -6.57
C LEU A 84 -18.07 -2.06 -6.81
N ILE A 85 -19.34 -2.30 -6.55
CA ILE A 85 -20.43 -1.32 -6.73
C ILE A 85 -20.31 -0.10 -5.81
N GLU A 86 -19.58 -0.22 -4.69
CA GLU A 86 -19.37 0.88 -3.74
C GLU A 86 -18.16 1.74 -4.09
N ILE A 87 -17.24 1.24 -4.93
CA ILE A 87 -16.00 1.94 -5.27
C ILE A 87 -16.26 3.30 -5.92
N PRO A 88 -17.10 3.44 -6.97
CA PRO A 88 -17.36 4.75 -7.57
C PRO A 88 -18.00 5.75 -6.60
N LYS A 89 -18.77 5.26 -5.61
CA LYS A 89 -19.43 6.11 -4.62
C LYS A 89 -18.45 6.64 -3.56
N GLN A 90 -17.41 5.89 -3.26
CA GLN A 90 -16.39 6.26 -2.27
C GLN A 90 -15.26 7.11 -2.88
N LEU A 91 -14.96 6.91 -4.16
CA LEU A 91 -13.95 7.68 -4.85
C LEU A 91 -14.37 9.14 -5.01
N ASN A 92 -13.47 10.03 -4.63
CA ASN A 92 -13.62 11.48 -4.82
C ASN A 92 -12.24 12.15 -4.90
N ALA A 93 -12.21 13.42 -5.30
CA ALA A 93 -10.97 14.17 -5.49
C ALA A 93 -10.14 14.29 -4.20
N ASN A 94 -10.78 14.45 -3.04
CA ASN A 94 -10.08 14.56 -1.77
C ASN A 94 -9.36 13.26 -1.41
N LEU A 95 -10.03 12.12 -1.56
CA LEU A 95 -9.43 10.81 -1.29
C LEU A 95 -8.25 10.53 -2.22
N ILE A 96 -8.38 10.80 -3.53
CA ILE A 96 -7.30 10.61 -4.50
C ILE A 96 -6.11 11.51 -4.16
N SER A 97 -6.34 12.80 -3.88
CA SER A 97 -5.29 13.76 -3.51
C SER A 97 -4.54 13.32 -2.25
N LEU A 98 -5.27 12.90 -1.22
CA LEU A 98 -4.70 12.36 0.02
C LEU A 98 -3.81 11.15 -0.24
N LYS A 99 -4.28 10.19 -1.04
CA LYS A 99 -3.49 8.99 -1.37
C LYS A 99 -2.26 9.34 -2.21
N LEU A 100 -2.35 10.31 -3.10
CA LEU A 100 -1.20 10.81 -3.84
C LEU A 100 -0.17 11.47 -2.93
N ASP A 101 -0.58 12.22 -1.90
CA ASP A 101 0.32 12.80 -0.91
C ASP A 101 1.03 11.73 -0.08
N LEU A 102 0.31 10.68 0.33
CA LEU A 102 0.93 9.53 1.01
C LEU A 102 1.96 8.83 0.11
N LEU A 103 1.61 8.59 -1.16
CA LEU A 103 2.50 7.93 -2.12
C LEU A 103 3.74 8.79 -2.44
N LYS A 104 3.55 10.10 -2.64
CA LYS A 104 4.63 11.09 -2.79
C LYS A 104 5.59 11.03 -1.61
N ASN A 105 5.08 11.12 -0.37
CA ASN A 105 5.90 11.13 0.84
C ASN A 105 6.65 9.81 1.04
N PHE A 106 6.06 8.69 0.67
CA PHE A 106 6.74 7.41 0.65
C PHE A 106 7.86 7.38 -0.39
N SER A 107 7.59 7.82 -1.63
CA SER A 107 8.53 7.81 -2.75
C SER A 107 9.73 8.73 -2.51
N LYS A 108 9.54 9.87 -1.82
CA LYS A 108 10.61 10.81 -1.40
C LYS A 108 11.70 10.14 -0.54
N LYS A 109 11.40 9.03 0.12
CA LYS A 109 12.39 8.27 0.89
C LYS A 109 13.43 7.57 0.01
N PHE A 110 13.12 7.35 -1.26
CA PHE A 110 13.96 6.59 -2.19
C PHE A 110 14.55 7.45 -3.30
N ASN A 111 13.77 8.39 -3.84
CA ASN A 111 14.15 9.20 -5.01
C ASN A 111 13.85 10.67 -4.79
N LYS A 112 14.68 11.54 -5.41
CA LYS A 112 14.45 12.99 -5.43
C LYS A 112 13.53 13.39 -6.59
N ASN A 113 13.74 12.80 -7.76
CA ASN A 113 12.90 13.01 -8.95
C ASN A 113 11.84 11.91 -8.99
N ILE A 114 10.63 12.24 -8.60
CA ILE A 114 9.56 11.27 -8.41
C ILE A 114 8.68 11.21 -9.64
N HIS A 115 8.42 9.99 -10.11
CA HIS A 115 7.46 9.68 -11.16
C HIS A 115 6.35 8.79 -10.61
N LEU A 116 5.13 9.30 -10.53
CA LEU A 116 3.95 8.58 -10.11
C LEU A 116 3.04 8.26 -11.29
N LYS A 117 2.35 7.13 -11.21
CA LYS A 117 1.28 6.77 -12.13
C LYS A 117 -0.05 6.67 -11.39
N VAL A 118 -1.13 6.99 -12.08
CA VAL A 118 -2.49 6.82 -11.56
C VAL A 118 -3.27 5.98 -12.55
N ALA A 119 -3.76 4.82 -12.12
CA ALA A 119 -4.62 4.00 -12.95
C ALA A 119 -5.99 4.66 -13.12
N GLY A 120 -6.59 4.53 -14.30
CA GLY A 120 -8.00 4.87 -14.49
C GLY A 120 -8.91 3.95 -13.68
N LEU A 121 -10.12 4.39 -13.40
CA LEU A 121 -11.14 3.55 -12.77
C LEU A 121 -11.79 2.61 -13.78
N ASN A 122 -12.17 3.20 -14.93
CA ASN A 122 -12.92 2.53 -15.97
C ASN A 122 -12.00 1.93 -17.05
N PRO A 123 -12.47 0.92 -17.82
CA PRO A 123 -11.76 0.43 -18.99
C PRO A 123 -11.33 1.58 -19.91
N HIS A 124 -10.12 1.52 -20.45
CA HIS A 124 -9.52 2.55 -21.29
C HIS A 124 -9.55 3.97 -20.68
N ALA A 125 -9.50 4.05 -19.33
CA ALA A 125 -9.64 5.30 -18.59
C ALA A 125 -10.92 6.08 -18.98
N GLY A 126 -12.03 5.35 -19.17
CA GLY A 126 -13.35 5.90 -19.50
C GLY A 126 -13.59 6.25 -20.97
N GLU A 127 -12.56 6.20 -21.85
CA GLU A 127 -12.65 6.48 -23.29
C GLU A 127 -13.53 7.70 -23.61
N GLU A 128 -13.08 8.87 -23.12
CA GLU A 128 -13.81 10.16 -23.25
C GLU A 128 -15.26 10.13 -22.72
N GLY A 129 -15.53 9.24 -21.75
CA GLY A 129 -16.84 9.12 -21.10
C GLY A 129 -17.78 8.08 -21.73
N ILE A 130 -17.32 7.33 -22.73
CA ILE A 130 -18.09 6.24 -23.38
C ILE A 130 -18.18 5.02 -22.44
N LEU A 131 -17.08 4.68 -21.79
CA LEU A 131 -16.97 3.49 -20.91
C LEU A 131 -17.05 3.81 -19.40
N GLY A 132 -17.37 5.07 -19.06
CA GLY A 132 -17.48 5.59 -17.70
C GLY A 132 -17.15 7.07 -17.67
N LYS A 133 -17.67 7.79 -16.69
CA LYS A 133 -17.55 9.25 -16.64
C LYS A 133 -16.72 9.78 -15.48
N GLU A 134 -16.25 8.92 -14.59
CA GLU A 134 -15.52 9.31 -13.39
C GLU A 134 -14.21 10.04 -13.73
N GLU A 135 -13.53 9.61 -14.80
CA GLU A 135 -12.31 10.25 -15.27
C GLU A 135 -12.56 11.69 -15.70
N ILE A 136 -13.57 11.93 -16.53
CA ILE A 136 -13.90 13.28 -17.02
C ILE A 136 -14.60 14.12 -15.96
N ASN A 137 -15.41 13.50 -15.09
CA ASN A 137 -16.17 14.22 -14.08
C ASN A 137 -15.30 14.80 -12.96
N PHE A 138 -14.29 14.06 -12.50
CA PHE A 138 -13.47 14.54 -11.38
C PHE A 138 -12.01 14.06 -11.37
N ILE A 139 -11.66 12.85 -11.89
CA ILE A 139 -10.30 12.32 -11.77
C ILE A 139 -9.30 13.20 -12.52
N ASN A 140 -9.57 13.54 -13.78
CA ASN A 140 -8.68 14.38 -14.60
C ASN A 140 -8.41 15.73 -13.92
N ASN A 141 -9.47 16.40 -13.47
CA ASN A 141 -9.32 17.70 -12.79
C ASN A 141 -8.62 17.57 -11.44
N CYS A 142 -8.85 16.48 -10.71
CA CYS A 142 -8.12 16.19 -9.48
C CYS A 142 -6.61 16.05 -9.72
N LEU A 143 -6.20 15.28 -10.73
CA LEU A 143 -4.79 15.08 -11.06
C LEU A 143 -4.14 16.39 -11.54
N PHE A 144 -4.83 17.16 -12.36
CA PHE A 144 -4.38 18.49 -12.80
C PHE A 144 -4.13 19.42 -11.60
N ASN A 145 -5.11 19.59 -10.72
CA ASN A 145 -5.01 20.45 -9.55
C ASN A 145 -3.95 19.95 -8.56
N TRP A 146 -3.78 18.65 -8.42
CA TRP A 146 -2.74 18.07 -7.56
C TRP A 146 -1.35 18.33 -8.13
N LYS A 147 -1.17 18.22 -9.45
CA LYS A 147 0.08 18.51 -10.15
C LYS A 147 0.48 19.98 -10.01
N GLU A 148 -0.46 20.91 -10.16
CA GLU A 148 -0.22 22.34 -9.96
C GLU A 148 0.33 22.66 -8.56
N LYS A 149 -0.15 21.92 -7.53
CA LYS A 149 0.34 22.04 -6.14
C LYS A 149 1.65 21.31 -5.90
N ASN A 150 2.06 20.43 -6.79
CA ASN A 150 3.27 19.59 -6.68
C ASN A 150 4.07 19.61 -7.99
N PRO A 151 4.56 20.78 -8.43
CA PRO A 151 5.19 20.94 -9.75
C PRO A 151 6.47 20.11 -9.90
N GLU A 152 7.14 19.76 -8.79
CA GLU A 152 8.33 18.92 -8.76
C GLU A 152 8.08 17.43 -9.03
N ILE A 153 6.81 16.97 -8.93
CA ILE A 153 6.46 15.57 -9.12
C ILE A 153 6.03 15.33 -10.57
N ASN A 154 6.61 14.35 -11.23
CA ASN A 154 6.07 13.86 -12.50
C ASN A 154 4.90 12.91 -12.22
N ILE A 155 3.71 13.22 -12.73
CA ILE A 155 2.52 12.39 -12.57
C ILE A 155 1.95 12.06 -13.95
N GLU A 156 1.67 10.80 -14.19
CA GLU A 156 1.08 10.24 -15.40
C GLU A 156 -0.27 9.62 -15.06
N GLY A 157 -1.34 10.02 -15.74
CA GLY A 157 -2.66 9.43 -15.53
C GLY A 157 -3.83 10.36 -15.84
N PRO A 158 -5.05 9.84 -15.81
CA PRO A 158 -5.37 8.41 -15.57
C PRO A 158 -4.91 7.53 -16.74
N VAL A 159 -4.13 6.50 -16.44
CA VAL A 159 -3.64 5.54 -17.44
C VAL A 159 -4.64 4.39 -17.58
N SER A 160 -4.87 3.93 -18.80
CA SER A 160 -5.74 2.77 -19.04
C SER A 160 -5.34 1.57 -18.16
N PRO A 161 -6.27 1.00 -17.34
CA PRO A 161 -5.94 -0.01 -16.34
C PRO A 161 -5.28 -1.27 -16.91
N ASP A 162 -5.65 -1.69 -18.11
CA ASP A 162 -5.10 -2.88 -18.77
C ASP A 162 -3.63 -2.72 -19.18
N SER A 163 -3.17 -1.50 -19.42
CA SER A 163 -1.79 -1.20 -19.83
C SER A 163 -0.93 -0.55 -18.74
N CYS A 164 -1.53 -0.04 -17.67
CA CYS A 164 -0.86 0.69 -16.59
C CYS A 164 0.33 -0.07 -15.98
N TRP A 165 0.26 -1.39 -15.92
CA TRP A 165 1.20 -2.28 -15.25
C TRP A 165 2.31 -2.85 -16.15
N LEU A 166 2.26 -2.61 -17.46
CA LEU A 166 3.23 -3.18 -18.41
C LEU A 166 4.66 -2.72 -18.11
N SER A 167 4.84 -1.43 -17.79
CA SER A 167 6.16 -0.89 -17.42
C SER A 167 6.68 -1.49 -16.10
N SER A 168 5.79 -1.82 -15.16
CA SER A 168 6.15 -2.47 -13.90
C SER A 168 6.69 -3.89 -14.14
N ALA A 169 6.03 -4.66 -15.00
CA ALA A 169 6.48 -6.02 -15.35
C ALA A 169 7.86 -6.02 -16.04
N LYS A 170 8.13 -5.02 -16.89
CA LYS A 170 9.44 -4.81 -17.49
C LYS A 170 10.49 -4.39 -16.47
N ALA A 171 10.21 -3.36 -15.65
CA ALA A 171 11.14 -2.85 -14.64
C ALA A 171 11.49 -3.89 -13.58
N TRP A 172 10.62 -4.86 -13.33
CA TRP A 172 10.89 -5.99 -12.43
C TRP A 172 12.00 -6.92 -12.94
N LYS A 173 12.08 -7.11 -14.25
CA LYS A 173 12.99 -8.04 -14.94
C LYS A 173 14.15 -7.35 -15.62
N ASP A 174 13.99 -6.08 -16.02
CA ASP A 174 14.88 -5.34 -16.90
C ASP A 174 15.21 -3.96 -16.34
N ASN A 175 16.49 -3.58 -16.37
CA ASN A 175 16.96 -2.27 -15.89
C ASN A 175 16.75 -1.13 -16.89
N GLU A 176 16.46 -1.41 -18.16
CA GLU A 176 16.34 -0.42 -19.23
C GLU A 176 14.94 0.20 -19.34
N SER A 177 13.93 -0.35 -18.66
CA SER A 177 12.56 0.13 -18.75
C SER A 177 12.34 1.47 -18.02
N ASN A 178 11.38 2.27 -18.50
CA ASN A 178 10.91 3.47 -17.81
C ASN A 178 10.36 3.10 -16.42
N LYS A 179 11.12 3.49 -15.39
CA LYS A 179 10.79 3.20 -13.99
C LYS A 179 9.90 4.31 -13.44
N HIS A 180 8.90 3.91 -12.68
CA HIS A 180 8.09 4.81 -11.87
C HIS A 180 8.32 4.49 -10.38
N ASP A 181 8.00 5.44 -9.50
CA ASP A 181 8.22 5.32 -8.06
C ASP A 181 6.99 4.79 -7.31
N GLY A 182 5.83 4.85 -7.94
CA GLY A 182 4.61 4.30 -7.38
C GLY A 182 3.42 4.43 -8.32
N ILE A 183 2.47 3.55 -8.14
CA ILE A 183 1.17 3.57 -8.83
C ILE A 183 0.06 3.74 -7.79
N LEU A 184 -0.85 4.66 -8.03
CA LEU A 184 -2.13 4.72 -7.33
C LEU A 184 -3.17 3.89 -8.10
N ALA A 185 -3.64 2.81 -7.48
CA ALA A 185 -4.74 1.99 -7.97
C ALA A 185 -6.05 2.45 -7.34
N MET A 186 -7.14 2.46 -8.09
CA MET A 186 -8.44 2.94 -7.62
C MET A 186 -9.11 1.99 -6.65
N TYR A 187 -8.86 0.66 -6.79
CA TYR A 187 -9.44 -0.36 -5.92
C TYR A 187 -8.49 -1.54 -5.71
N HIS A 188 -8.86 -2.37 -4.75
CA HIS A 188 -8.03 -3.45 -4.22
C HIS A 188 -7.48 -4.37 -5.30
N ASP A 189 -8.34 -5.05 -6.08
CA ASP A 189 -7.90 -6.06 -7.04
C ASP A 189 -7.17 -5.45 -8.23
N GLN A 190 -7.50 -4.21 -8.64
CA GLN A 190 -6.76 -3.49 -9.66
C GLN A 190 -5.26 -3.37 -9.33
N GLY A 191 -4.93 -3.13 -8.06
CA GLY A 191 -3.55 -3.02 -7.59
C GLY A 191 -2.92 -4.35 -7.21
N LEU A 192 -3.70 -5.24 -6.58
CA LEU A 192 -3.18 -6.49 -6.01
C LEU A 192 -2.95 -7.59 -7.05
N ILE A 193 -3.80 -7.71 -8.07
CA ILE A 193 -3.61 -8.71 -9.12
C ILE A 193 -2.24 -8.55 -9.80
N PRO A 194 -1.87 -7.37 -10.34
CA PRO A 194 -0.54 -7.20 -10.93
C PRO A 194 0.59 -7.33 -9.91
N MET A 195 0.42 -6.87 -8.68
CA MET A 195 1.41 -7.04 -7.61
C MET A 195 1.68 -8.52 -7.34
N LYS A 196 0.63 -9.35 -7.22
CA LYS A 196 0.75 -10.78 -6.97
C LYS A 196 1.36 -11.54 -8.16
N ILE A 197 1.02 -11.17 -9.39
CA ILE A 197 1.56 -11.80 -10.60
C ILE A 197 3.05 -11.47 -10.78
N ILE A 198 3.44 -10.21 -10.55
CA ILE A 198 4.79 -9.73 -10.80
C ILE A 198 5.72 -10.07 -9.63
N ALA A 199 5.30 -9.82 -8.40
CA ALA A 199 6.16 -9.78 -7.23
C ALA A 199 5.84 -10.84 -6.15
N SER A 200 4.70 -11.57 -6.25
CA SER A 200 4.33 -12.72 -5.41
C SER A 200 4.94 -12.70 -3.98
N SER A 201 5.92 -13.58 -3.72
CA SER A 201 6.55 -13.76 -2.39
C SER A 201 7.36 -12.57 -1.87
N TYR A 202 7.61 -11.56 -2.70
CA TYR A 202 8.34 -10.34 -2.35
C TYR A 202 7.41 -9.19 -1.92
N SER A 203 6.11 -9.35 -2.10
CA SER A 203 5.11 -8.34 -1.75
C SER A 203 4.99 -8.17 -0.24
N VAL A 204 5.06 -6.92 0.20
CA VAL A 204 4.97 -6.49 1.60
C VAL A 204 3.86 -5.46 1.73
N ASN A 205 2.91 -5.70 2.62
CA ASN A 205 1.90 -4.72 2.99
C ASN A 205 2.51 -3.70 3.97
N THR A 206 2.47 -2.43 3.61
CA THR A 206 2.99 -1.31 4.40
C THR A 206 1.86 -0.32 4.68
N THR A 207 1.61 -0.01 5.94
CA THR A 207 0.61 1.01 6.30
C THR A 207 1.26 2.38 6.30
N LEU A 208 0.83 3.25 5.41
CA LEU A 208 1.25 4.67 5.37
C LEU A 208 0.37 5.52 6.27
N GLY A 209 0.89 6.67 6.73
CA GLY A 209 0.15 7.63 7.55
C GLY A 209 0.18 7.37 9.05
N LEU A 210 0.84 6.29 9.51
CA LEU A 210 1.12 6.06 10.93
C LEU A 210 2.36 6.85 11.38
N PRO A 211 2.48 7.19 12.69
CA PRO A 211 3.64 7.90 13.23
C PRO A 211 4.92 7.02 13.29
N PHE A 212 4.80 5.74 12.98
CA PHE A 212 5.89 4.79 12.90
C PHE A 212 5.76 3.90 11.66
N ILE A 213 6.82 3.19 11.32
CA ILE A 213 6.82 2.25 10.19
C ILE A 213 6.13 0.95 10.61
N ARG A 214 5.09 0.58 9.87
CA ARG A 214 4.44 -0.72 10.02
C ARG A 214 4.46 -1.48 8.71
N THR A 215 4.94 -2.72 8.76
CA THR A 215 4.92 -3.67 7.65
C THR A 215 4.31 -5.00 8.07
N SER A 216 3.81 -5.75 7.12
CA SER A 216 3.36 -7.13 7.34
C SER A 216 3.52 -7.96 6.06
N PRO A 217 3.63 -9.30 6.19
CA PRO A 217 3.53 -10.18 5.04
C PRO A 217 2.16 -10.06 4.38
N ASP A 218 2.12 -10.43 3.12
CA ASP A 218 0.92 -10.38 2.28
C ASP A 218 0.32 -11.78 2.10
N HIS A 219 0.02 -12.44 3.22
CA HIS A 219 -0.65 -13.76 3.27
C HIS A 219 -1.56 -13.88 4.51
N GLY A 220 -2.43 -14.88 4.51
CA GLY A 220 -3.31 -15.19 5.64
C GLY A 220 -2.63 -16.03 6.72
N THR A 221 -3.43 -16.50 7.67
CA THR A 221 -2.98 -17.24 8.87
C THR A 221 -2.40 -18.61 8.58
N GLY A 222 -2.75 -19.25 7.44
CA GLY A 222 -2.22 -20.56 7.04
C GLY A 222 -2.51 -21.70 8.04
N PHE A 223 -3.70 -21.73 8.65
CA PHE A 223 -4.06 -22.76 9.62
C PHE A 223 -3.97 -24.18 9.07
N ASP A 224 -4.22 -24.34 7.77
CA ASP A 224 -4.17 -25.62 7.04
C ASP A 224 -2.76 -26.23 7.00
N ILE A 225 -1.71 -25.40 7.11
CA ILE A 225 -0.30 -25.83 7.13
C ILE A 225 0.34 -25.72 8.52
N SER A 226 -0.43 -25.36 9.54
CA SER A 226 0.08 -25.22 10.92
C SER A 226 0.65 -26.55 11.43
N GLY A 227 1.84 -26.54 12.01
CA GLY A 227 2.54 -27.71 12.53
C GLY A 227 3.15 -28.64 11.48
N LYS A 228 2.96 -28.37 10.16
CA LYS A 228 3.49 -29.26 9.09
C LYS A 228 4.93 -28.93 8.64
N GLY A 229 5.52 -27.83 9.11
CA GLY A 229 6.87 -27.40 8.74
C GLY A 229 7.00 -26.96 7.26
N THR A 230 5.88 -26.71 6.55
CA THR A 230 5.85 -26.36 5.12
C THR A 230 5.61 -24.87 4.86
N ALA A 231 5.51 -24.05 5.91
CA ALA A 231 5.26 -22.63 5.78
C ALA A 231 6.43 -21.92 5.06
N GLN A 232 6.08 -21.04 4.12
CA GLN A 232 7.05 -20.22 3.41
C GLN A 232 7.31 -18.94 4.21
N TYR A 233 8.54 -18.72 4.62
CA TYR A 233 8.95 -17.58 5.45
C TYR A 233 9.30 -16.32 4.65
N GLN A 234 9.41 -16.42 3.32
CA GLN A 234 9.94 -15.34 2.46
C GLN A 234 9.18 -14.02 2.64
N SER A 235 7.85 -14.04 2.64
CA SER A 235 7.05 -12.82 2.78
C SER A 235 7.27 -12.12 4.13
N MET A 236 7.41 -12.88 5.23
CA MET A 236 7.76 -12.30 6.54
C MET A 236 9.17 -11.73 6.55
N LEU A 237 10.13 -12.42 5.94
CA LEU A 237 11.51 -11.94 5.81
C LEU A 237 11.56 -10.62 5.02
N GLU A 238 10.81 -10.52 3.92
CA GLU A 238 10.73 -9.27 3.14
C GLU A 238 10.03 -8.15 3.92
N ALA A 239 9.02 -8.45 4.74
CA ALA A 239 8.40 -7.47 5.63
C ALA A 239 9.42 -6.90 6.63
N ILE A 240 10.24 -7.74 7.25
CA ILE A 240 11.31 -7.32 8.18
C ILE A 240 12.38 -6.49 7.47
N LYS A 241 12.85 -6.93 6.29
CA LYS A 241 13.85 -6.19 5.48
C LYS A 241 13.32 -4.82 5.07
N THR A 242 12.06 -4.75 4.62
CA THR A 242 11.40 -3.51 4.22
C THR A 242 11.25 -2.54 5.40
N ALA A 243 10.82 -3.02 6.57
CA ALA A 243 10.75 -2.20 7.78
C ALA A 243 12.11 -1.59 8.13
N ARG A 244 13.17 -2.40 8.13
CA ARG A 244 14.54 -1.95 8.38
C ARG A 244 15.00 -0.90 7.36
N GLU A 245 14.77 -1.14 6.06
CA GLU A 245 15.17 -0.21 5.00
C GLU A 245 14.45 1.14 5.14
N LEU A 246 13.13 1.11 5.35
CA LEU A 246 12.32 2.32 5.56
C LEU A 246 12.77 3.11 6.79
N ASN A 247 13.11 2.43 7.88
CA ASN A 247 13.59 3.06 9.10
C ASN A 247 14.93 3.78 8.87
N LEU A 248 15.89 3.11 8.22
CA LEU A 248 17.17 3.73 7.86
C LEU A 248 16.98 4.97 6.96
N LYS A 249 16.12 4.88 5.95
CA LYS A 249 15.80 5.99 5.04
C LYS A 249 15.14 7.16 5.78
N SER A 250 14.22 6.89 6.71
CA SER A 250 13.56 7.94 7.50
C SER A 250 14.54 8.70 8.39
N ARG A 251 15.53 8.03 8.98
CA ARG A 251 16.59 8.66 9.79
C ARG A 251 17.50 9.56 8.95
N LEU A 252 17.81 9.16 7.72
CA LEU A 252 18.65 9.96 6.81
C LEU A 252 17.97 11.24 6.34
N LEU A 253 16.63 11.24 6.27
CA LEU A 253 15.85 12.41 5.88
C LEU A 253 15.59 13.38 7.04
N ASN A 254 15.56 12.88 8.27
CA ASN A 254 15.35 13.65 9.50
C ASN A 254 16.50 13.33 10.47
N PRO A 255 17.73 13.79 10.21
CA PRO A 255 18.80 13.70 11.19
C PRO A 255 18.44 14.59 12.39
N HIS A 256 18.34 13.97 13.58
CA HIS A 256 18.17 14.69 14.86
C HIS A 256 19.41 15.53 15.17
#